data_bc5c27b707c5e452a46a470a3cf279a4
#
_entry.id   bc5c27b707c5e452a46a470a3cf279a4
#
_cell.length_a   1.000
_cell.length_b   1.000
_cell.length_c   1.000
_cell.angle_alpha   90.00
_cell.angle_beta   90.00
_cell.angle_gamma   90.00
#
_symmetry.space_group_name_H-M   'P 1'
#
loop_
_entity.id
_entity.type
_entity.pdbx_description
1 polymer ?
#
loop_
_entity_poly.entity_id
_entity_poly.type
_entity_poly.pdbx_seq_one_letter_code
_entity_poly.pdbx_strand_id
1 'polypeptide(L)'
;MTNSHRRFNHLGTLEVDGVVFEEASEVSNQVVQFYKNLYKETEGWRPLVEGLEFDRIGDMERVWLERKFEREEILQVVSDLEGDKAPGPDGFTMVFYHHCWRVVEKDVLTVFEEFFQHCKFEKSLNATFIALIPKKNDAFNIRDFRPISLVGSVYKILSKVLANRLRVVLDQLIFES
;
A
#
# COMPACT_ATOMS: atom_id res chain seq x y z
N MET A 1 19.74 -18.34 -9.40
CA MET A 1 19.39 -16.93 -9.17
C MET A 1 18.79 -16.66 -7.78
N THR A 2 17.98 -17.51 -7.20
CA THR A 2 17.28 -17.30 -5.91
C THR A 2 18.21 -17.08 -4.69
N ASN A 3 19.37 -17.72 -4.63
CA ASN A 3 20.31 -17.59 -3.51
C ASN A 3 21.10 -16.27 -3.48
N SER A 4 21.30 -15.62 -4.64
CA SER A 4 22.01 -14.34 -4.73
C SER A 4 21.18 -13.20 -4.13
N HIS A 5 19.89 -13.13 -4.48
CA HIS A 5 18.99 -12.12 -3.93
C HIS A 5 18.75 -12.29 -2.42
N ARG A 6 18.70 -13.54 -1.95
CA ARG A 6 18.53 -13.83 -0.52
C ARG A 6 19.74 -13.39 0.31
N ARG A 7 20.96 -13.52 -0.23
CA ARG A 7 22.19 -13.01 0.41
C ARG A 7 22.29 -11.50 0.38
N PHE A 8 21.86 -10.88 -0.72
CA PHE A 8 21.90 -9.43 -0.89
C PHE A 8 20.91 -8.71 0.05
N ASN A 9 19.78 -9.33 0.33
CA ASN A 9 18.73 -8.76 1.20
C ASN A 9 18.84 -9.22 2.67
N HIS A 10 19.90 -9.95 3.04
CA HIS A 10 20.12 -10.39 4.41
C HIS A 10 20.66 -9.23 5.26
N LEU A 11 19.89 -8.85 6.27
CA LEU A 11 20.26 -7.82 7.23
C LEU A 11 21.05 -8.49 8.38
N GLY A 12 22.38 -8.71 8.19
CA GLY A 12 23.22 -9.34 9.19
C GLY A 12 23.69 -8.37 10.28
N THR A 13 24.01 -7.13 9.87
CA THR A 13 24.50 -6.07 10.75
C THR A 13 23.74 -4.79 10.42
N LEU A 14 23.35 -4.03 11.43
CA LEU A 14 22.61 -2.79 11.25
C LEU A 14 23.12 -1.70 12.19
N GLU A 15 23.41 -0.53 11.65
CA GLU A 15 23.66 0.68 12.41
C GLU A 15 22.39 1.53 12.51
N VAL A 16 22.06 1.93 13.73
CA VAL A 16 20.98 2.89 14.02
C VAL A 16 21.54 3.96 14.94
N ASP A 17 21.52 5.20 14.50
CA ASP A 17 22.00 6.38 15.24
C ASP A 17 23.41 6.21 15.86
N GLY A 18 24.32 5.59 15.11
CA GLY A 18 25.71 5.39 15.49
C GLY A 18 25.99 4.15 16.34
N VAL A 19 24.97 3.35 16.66
CA VAL A 19 25.11 2.09 17.39
C VAL A 19 24.93 0.92 16.42
N VAL A 20 25.87 -0.04 16.47
CA VAL A 20 25.88 -1.23 15.59
C VAL A 20 25.27 -2.42 16.32
N PHE A 21 24.34 -3.09 15.66
CA PHE A 21 23.64 -4.28 16.14
C PHE A 21 23.94 -5.45 15.19
N GLU A 22 24.27 -6.61 15.75
CA GLU A 22 24.64 -7.81 15.00
C GLU A 22 23.72 -8.99 15.29
N GLU A 23 23.08 -9.00 16.45
CA GLU A 23 22.15 -10.06 16.78
C GLU A 23 20.79 -9.84 16.07
N ALA A 24 20.28 -10.87 15.39
CA ALA A 24 19.07 -10.79 14.60
C ALA A 24 17.84 -10.29 15.37
N SER A 25 17.71 -10.65 16.64
CA SER A 25 16.64 -10.20 17.54
C SER A 25 16.76 -8.69 17.82
N GLU A 26 17.97 -8.19 18.08
CA GLU A 26 18.23 -6.77 18.32
C GLU A 26 18.03 -5.96 17.06
N VAL A 27 18.59 -6.41 15.93
CA VAL A 27 18.38 -5.79 14.60
C VAL A 27 16.90 -5.64 14.30
N SER A 28 16.11 -6.70 14.49
CA SER A 28 14.65 -6.67 14.28
C SER A 28 13.97 -5.64 15.17
N ASN A 29 14.31 -5.61 16.47
CA ASN A 29 13.75 -4.66 17.41
C ASN A 29 14.10 -3.21 17.06
N GLN A 30 15.35 -2.94 16.67
CA GLN A 30 15.79 -1.60 16.28
C GLN A 30 15.11 -1.11 15.00
N VAL A 31 14.94 -1.98 14.01
CA VAL A 31 14.16 -1.68 12.80
C VAL A 31 12.73 -1.26 13.17
N VAL A 32 12.06 -2.06 14.00
CA VAL A 32 10.69 -1.77 14.43
C VAL A 32 10.60 -0.45 15.17
N GLN A 33 11.53 -0.18 16.11
CA GLN A 33 11.52 1.08 16.88
C GLN A 33 11.82 2.28 15.99
N PHE A 34 12.79 2.17 15.07
CA PHE A 34 13.11 3.25 14.13
C PHE A 34 11.88 3.65 13.29
N TYR A 35 11.20 2.69 12.67
CA TYR A 35 10.04 2.99 11.84
C TYR A 35 8.82 3.43 12.66
N LYS A 36 8.61 2.88 13.86
CA LYS A 36 7.58 3.38 14.78
C LYS A 36 7.79 4.84 15.12
N ASN A 37 9.03 5.24 15.39
CA ASN A 37 9.35 6.64 15.69
C ASN A 37 9.24 7.53 14.43
N LEU A 38 9.70 7.04 13.28
CA LEU A 38 9.65 7.77 12.01
C LEU A 38 8.21 8.09 11.57
N TYR A 39 7.28 7.13 11.77
CA TYR A 39 5.87 7.30 11.38
C TYR A 39 4.99 7.81 12.52
N LYS A 40 5.57 8.08 13.69
CA LYS A 40 4.83 8.69 14.78
C LYS A 40 4.61 10.16 14.48
N GLU A 41 3.36 10.60 14.54
CA GLU A 41 3.06 12.02 14.48
C GLU A 41 3.59 12.72 15.74
N THR A 42 4.50 13.66 15.56
CA THR A 42 5.12 14.42 16.64
C THR A 42 4.45 15.77 16.85
N GLU A 43 3.78 16.28 15.81
CA GLU A 43 3.14 17.58 15.82
C GLU A 43 1.64 17.45 16.13
N GLY A 44 1.22 18.05 17.25
CA GLY A 44 -0.19 18.11 17.62
C GLY A 44 -1.00 19.15 16.83
N TRP A 45 -0.32 19.99 16.04
CA TRP A 45 -0.94 21.03 15.23
C TRP A 45 -0.87 20.69 13.75
N ARG A 46 -1.98 20.89 13.08
CA ARG A 46 -2.05 20.80 11.61
C ARG A 46 -2.52 22.14 11.05
N PRO A 47 -1.90 22.64 9.97
CA PRO A 47 -2.39 23.83 9.32
C PRO A 47 -3.83 23.64 8.87
N LEU A 48 -4.68 24.58 9.19
CA LEU A 48 -6.04 24.63 8.70
C LEU A 48 -6.01 25.16 7.26
N VAL A 49 -6.78 24.54 6.40
CA VAL A 49 -6.96 24.99 5.00
C VAL A 49 -8.13 25.98 4.86
N GLU A 50 -8.58 26.54 5.98
CA GLU A 50 -9.66 27.53 6.01
C GLU A 50 -9.21 28.80 5.27
N GLY A 51 -10.08 29.31 4.40
CA GLY A 51 -9.79 30.50 3.59
C GLY A 51 -9.05 30.24 2.28
N LEU A 52 -8.72 28.98 1.95
CA LEU A 52 -8.27 28.62 0.62
C LEU A 52 -9.47 28.28 -0.26
N GLU A 53 -9.51 28.88 -1.43
CA GLU A 53 -10.46 28.50 -2.47
C GLU A 53 -9.91 27.33 -3.26
N PHE A 54 -10.70 26.26 -3.35
CA PHE A 54 -10.38 25.06 -4.13
C PHE A 54 -11.43 24.87 -5.21
N ASP A 55 -11.01 24.43 -6.35
CA ASP A 55 -11.93 23.93 -7.37
C ASP A 55 -12.71 22.73 -6.82
N ARG A 56 -13.96 22.66 -7.22
CA ARG A 56 -14.89 21.63 -6.73
C ARG A 56 -15.39 20.81 -7.90
N ILE A 57 -15.51 19.51 -7.66
CA ILE A 57 -16.22 18.62 -8.58
C ILE A 57 -17.71 18.95 -8.57
N GLY A 58 -18.36 18.78 -9.71
CA GLY A 58 -19.81 18.94 -9.85
C GLY A 58 -20.59 17.84 -9.15
N ASP A 59 -21.92 18.03 -9.06
CA ASP A 59 -22.79 17.05 -8.44
C ASP A 59 -22.83 15.72 -9.21
N MET A 60 -22.70 15.75 -10.53
CA MET A 60 -22.66 14.54 -11.36
C MET A 60 -21.41 13.71 -11.09
N GLU A 61 -20.25 14.36 -11.02
CA GLU A 61 -18.97 13.72 -10.69
C GLU A 61 -18.97 13.15 -9.28
N ARG A 62 -19.57 13.87 -8.33
CA ARG A 62 -19.73 13.40 -6.96
C ARG A 62 -20.58 12.13 -6.92
N VAL A 63 -21.76 12.14 -7.53
CA VAL A 63 -22.64 10.96 -7.60
C VAL A 63 -21.92 9.79 -8.28
N TRP A 64 -21.16 10.06 -9.33
CA TRP A 64 -20.40 9.03 -10.02
C TRP A 64 -19.29 8.43 -9.13
N LEU A 65 -18.55 9.23 -8.36
CA LEU A 65 -17.52 8.76 -7.44
C LEU A 65 -18.09 7.92 -6.30
N GLU A 66 -19.24 8.36 -5.76
CA GLU A 66 -19.89 7.75 -4.59
C GLU A 66 -20.79 6.56 -4.95
N ARG A 67 -20.93 6.22 -6.25
CA ARG A 67 -21.76 5.08 -6.68
C ARG A 67 -21.22 3.75 -6.14
N LYS A 68 -22.10 2.75 -6.02
CA LYS A 68 -21.69 1.39 -5.71
C LYS A 68 -20.61 0.88 -6.66
N PHE A 69 -19.79 -0.02 -6.15
CA PHE A 69 -18.80 -0.69 -6.98
C PHE A 69 -19.48 -1.68 -7.93
N GLU A 70 -19.07 -1.63 -9.19
CA GLU A 70 -19.54 -2.54 -10.21
C GLU A 70 -18.59 -3.71 -10.37
N ARG A 71 -19.13 -4.89 -10.65
CA ARG A 71 -18.38 -6.11 -10.86
C ARG A 71 -17.31 -5.93 -11.96
N GLU A 72 -17.71 -5.27 -13.03
CA GLU A 72 -16.89 -5.05 -14.23
C GLU A 72 -15.65 -4.20 -13.96
N GLU A 73 -15.78 -3.13 -13.17
CA GLU A 73 -14.66 -2.28 -12.80
C GLU A 73 -13.66 -3.01 -11.88
N ILE A 74 -14.16 -3.87 -10.98
CA ILE A 74 -13.31 -4.69 -10.11
C ILE A 74 -12.58 -5.75 -10.93
N LEU A 75 -13.28 -6.45 -11.82
CA LEU A 75 -12.69 -7.47 -12.70
C LEU A 75 -11.63 -6.86 -13.62
N GLN A 76 -11.90 -5.68 -14.17
CA GLN A 76 -10.93 -4.96 -15.00
C GLN A 76 -9.65 -4.68 -14.22
N VAL A 77 -9.77 -4.17 -13.00
CA VAL A 77 -8.62 -3.90 -12.13
C VAL A 77 -7.84 -5.18 -11.80
N VAL A 78 -8.54 -6.28 -11.50
CA VAL A 78 -7.87 -7.57 -11.27
C VAL A 78 -7.06 -7.98 -12.48
N SER A 79 -7.60 -7.81 -13.69
CA SER A 79 -6.92 -8.16 -14.94
C SER A 79 -5.73 -7.25 -15.24
N ASP A 80 -5.81 -5.97 -14.89
CA ASP A 80 -4.78 -4.95 -15.17
C ASP A 80 -3.60 -5.00 -14.17
N LEU A 81 -3.81 -5.54 -12.99
CA LEU A 81 -2.76 -5.63 -11.97
C LEU A 81 -1.74 -6.71 -12.35
N GLU A 82 -0.45 -6.33 -12.34
CA GLU A 82 0.64 -7.24 -12.66
C GLU A 82 0.70 -8.42 -11.65
N GLY A 83 0.81 -9.63 -12.19
CA GLY A 83 0.76 -10.87 -11.42
C GLY A 83 2.01 -11.18 -10.60
N ASP A 84 3.17 -10.71 -11.03
CA ASP A 84 4.51 -11.11 -10.53
C ASP A 84 5.00 -10.34 -9.30
N LYS A 85 4.21 -9.38 -8.82
CA LYS A 85 4.58 -8.58 -7.63
C LYS A 85 4.52 -9.42 -6.35
N ALA A 86 5.43 -9.13 -5.43
CA ALA A 86 5.50 -9.79 -4.14
C ALA A 86 4.16 -9.72 -3.37
N PRO A 87 3.75 -10.84 -2.73
CA PRO A 87 2.54 -10.87 -1.92
C PRO A 87 2.68 -10.06 -0.64
N GLY A 88 1.56 -9.65 -0.09
CA GLY A 88 1.47 -9.10 1.26
C GLY A 88 1.29 -10.20 2.33
N PRO A 89 0.76 -9.83 3.53
CA PRO A 89 0.52 -10.78 4.61
C PRO A 89 -0.48 -11.90 4.27
N ASP A 90 -1.34 -11.69 3.27
CA ASP A 90 -2.27 -12.69 2.73
C ASP A 90 -1.57 -13.85 2.02
N GLY A 91 -0.29 -13.69 1.64
CA GLY A 91 0.51 -14.71 0.96
C GLY A 91 0.14 -14.94 -0.51
N PHE A 92 -0.86 -14.25 -1.05
CA PHE A 92 -1.33 -14.41 -2.42
C PHE A 92 -0.78 -13.32 -3.35
N THR A 93 -0.29 -13.75 -4.52
CA THR A 93 0.06 -12.83 -5.62
C THR A 93 -1.17 -12.58 -6.50
N MET A 94 -1.11 -11.57 -7.38
CA MET A 94 -2.19 -11.34 -8.35
C MET A 94 -2.36 -12.49 -9.34
N VAL A 95 -1.31 -13.30 -9.59
CA VAL A 95 -1.43 -14.55 -10.38
C VAL A 95 -2.52 -15.48 -9.83
N PHE A 96 -2.59 -15.61 -8.50
CA PHE A 96 -3.65 -16.40 -7.86
C PHE A 96 -5.04 -15.86 -8.22
N TYR A 97 -5.25 -14.56 -8.12
CA TYR A 97 -6.54 -13.93 -8.45
C TYR A 97 -6.90 -14.07 -9.93
N HIS A 98 -5.91 -13.96 -10.83
CA HIS A 98 -6.12 -14.18 -12.27
C HIS A 98 -6.61 -15.60 -12.58
N HIS A 99 -6.02 -16.61 -11.97
CA HIS A 99 -6.36 -18.01 -12.26
C HIS A 99 -7.58 -18.50 -11.47
N CYS A 100 -7.75 -18.03 -10.25
CA CYS A 100 -8.80 -18.51 -9.35
C CYS A 100 -9.99 -17.55 -9.24
N TRP A 101 -10.12 -16.56 -10.12
CA TRP A 101 -11.15 -15.53 -10.04
C TRP A 101 -12.55 -16.13 -9.84
N ARG A 102 -12.90 -17.13 -10.61
CA ARG A 102 -14.23 -17.80 -10.52
C ARG A 102 -14.53 -18.34 -9.11
N VAL A 103 -13.51 -18.63 -8.33
CA VAL A 103 -13.65 -19.16 -6.97
C VAL A 103 -13.75 -18.02 -5.95
N VAL A 104 -12.89 -17.01 -6.08
CA VAL A 104 -12.75 -15.93 -5.08
C VAL A 104 -13.62 -14.70 -5.37
N GLU A 105 -14.21 -14.61 -6.55
CA GLU A 105 -14.97 -13.46 -7.00
C GLU A 105 -16.03 -13.02 -5.99
N LYS A 106 -16.85 -13.96 -5.52
CA LYS A 106 -17.92 -13.68 -4.58
C LYS A 106 -17.40 -13.05 -3.29
N ASP A 107 -16.30 -13.57 -2.77
CA ASP A 107 -15.71 -13.08 -1.51
C ASP A 107 -15.12 -11.68 -1.71
N VAL A 108 -14.42 -11.44 -2.83
CA VAL A 108 -13.90 -10.12 -3.17
C VAL A 108 -15.04 -9.11 -3.31
N LEU A 109 -16.10 -9.43 -4.05
CA LEU A 109 -17.26 -8.54 -4.20
C LEU A 109 -17.94 -8.24 -2.85
N THR A 110 -18.01 -9.22 -1.95
CA THR A 110 -18.54 -9.03 -0.60
C THR A 110 -17.70 -8.00 0.19
N VAL A 111 -16.39 -8.07 0.12
CA VAL A 111 -15.51 -7.07 0.78
C VAL A 111 -15.76 -5.66 0.23
N PHE A 112 -15.97 -5.51 -1.08
CA PHE A 112 -16.28 -4.23 -1.69
C PHE A 112 -17.66 -3.70 -1.25
N GLU A 113 -18.67 -4.56 -1.14
CA GLU A 113 -20.00 -4.17 -0.65
C GLU A 113 -19.93 -3.73 0.82
N GLU A 114 -19.25 -4.47 1.69
CA GLU A 114 -19.02 -4.10 3.09
C GLU A 114 -18.28 -2.77 3.22
N PHE A 115 -17.24 -2.56 2.41
CA PHE A 115 -16.50 -1.30 2.38
C PHE A 115 -17.42 -0.14 1.96
N PHE A 116 -18.26 -0.34 0.94
CA PHE A 116 -19.21 0.66 0.47
C PHE A 116 -20.22 1.04 1.55
N GLN A 117 -20.77 0.03 2.25
CA GLN A 117 -21.79 0.25 3.28
C GLN A 117 -21.26 0.91 4.55
N HIS A 118 -20.05 0.53 4.96
CA HIS A 118 -19.51 0.90 6.28
C HIS A 118 -18.40 1.95 6.21
N CYS A 119 -17.87 2.27 5.04
CA CYS A 119 -16.70 3.15 4.82
C CYS A 119 -15.50 2.73 5.69
N LYS A 120 -15.39 1.45 6.00
CA LYS A 120 -14.33 0.87 6.83
C LYS A 120 -13.71 -0.32 6.13
N PHE A 121 -12.39 -0.35 6.13
CA PHE A 121 -11.64 -1.51 5.66
C PHE A 121 -11.18 -2.34 6.85
N GLU A 122 -11.38 -3.65 6.78
CA GLU A 122 -11.01 -4.57 7.87
C GLU A 122 -9.51 -4.50 8.16
N LYS A 123 -9.15 -4.36 9.44
CA LYS A 123 -7.75 -4.17 9.87
C LYS A 123 -6.83 -5.31 9.42
N SER A 124 -7.32 -6.55 9.43
CA SER A 124 -6.57 -7.72 8.99
C SER A 124 -6.18 -7.64 7.51
N LEU A 125 -7.08 -7.14 6.66
CA LEU A 125 -6.85 -6.94 5.24
C LEU A 125 -5.96 -5.71 4.95
N ASN A 126 -5.87 -4.76 5.89
CA ASN A 126 -5.01 -3.59 5.81
C ASN A 126 -3.60 -3.83 6.39
N ALA A 127 -3.32 -5.04 6.86
CA ALA A 127 -1.99 -5.39 7.33
C ALA A 127 -0.97 -5.34 6.17
N THR A 128 0.26 -4.95 6.48
CA THR A 128 1.35 -4.90 5.50
C THR A 128 2.65 -5.40 6.09
N PHE A 129 3.47 -6.07 5.29
CA PHE A 129 4.87 -6.26 5.60
C PHE A 129 5.69 -5.06 5.12
N ILE A 130 6.72 -4.72 5.86
CA ILE A 130 7.73 -3.76 5.42
C ILE A 130 8.99 -4.52 5.07
N ALA A 131 9.34 -4.54 3.78
CA ALA A 131 10.60 -5.08 3.30
C ALA A 131 11.63 -3.94 3.17
N LEU A 132 12.84 -4.18 3.65
CA LEU A 132 13.94 -3.24 3.56
C LEU A 132 14.81 -3.57 2.35
N ILE A 133 14.88 -2.65 1.39
CA ILE A 133 15.68 -2.82 0.18
C ILE A 133 16.89 -1.88 0.24
N PRO A 134 18.13 -2.39 0.15
CA PRO A 134 19.32 -1.55 0.19
C PRO A 134 19.35 -0.58 -0.99
N LYS A 135 19.71 0.68 -0.73
CA LYS A 135 19.90 1.74 -1.74
C LYS A 135 21.26 1.66 -2.43
N LYS A 136 22.21 1.00 -1.78
CA LYS A 136 23.62 0.87 -2.22
C LYS A 136 24.18 -0.46 -1.79
N ASN A 137 25.32 -0.85 -2.39
CA ASN A 137 26.10 -1.99 -1.91
C ASN A 137 26.63 -1.69 -0.50
N ASP A 138 26.80 -2.72 0.31
CA ASP A 138 27.31 -2.63 1.68
C ASP A 138 26.47 -1.66 2.57
N ALA A 139 25.16 -1.61 2.33
CA ALA A 139 24.24 -0.88 3.18
C ALA A 139 24.20 -1.52 4.57
N PHE A 140 24.54 -0.75 5.61
CA PHE A 140 24.50 -1.20 7.00
C PHE A 140 23.82 -0.17 7.92
N ASN A 141 23.74 1.11 7.54
CA ASN A 141 22.94 2.10 8.26
C ASN A 141 21.48 1.99 7.86
N ILE A 142 20.57 2.05 8.83
CA ILE A 142 19.12 1.91 8.56
C ILE A 142 18.61 2.90 7.51
N ARG A 143 19.20 4.08 7.40
CA ARG A 143 18.85 5.11 6.41
C ARG A 143 19.28 4.76 4.98
N ASP A 144 20.16 3.77 4.83
CA ASP A 144 20.57 3.25 3.53
C ASP A 144 19.56 2.27 2.92
N PHE A 145 18.48 1.99 3.62
CA PHE A 145 17.41 1.13 3.13
C PHE A 145 16.17 1.92 2.72
N ARG A 146 15.44 1.37 1.74
CA ARG A 146 14.11 1.82 1.36
C ARG A 146 13.09 0.90 1.99
N PRO A 147 12.18 1.40 2.84
CA PRO A 147 11.04 0.60 3.27
C PRO A 147 10.06 0.45 2.09
N ILE A 148 9.75 -0.77 1.74
CA ILE A 148 8.73 -1.10 0.74
C ILE A 148 7.58 -1.80 1.43
N SER A 149 6.38 -1.23 1.33
CA SER A 149 5.17 -1.82 1.88
C SER A 149 4.65 -2.92 0.94
N LEU A 150 4.54 -4.13 1.47
CA LEU A 150 3.94 -5.28 0.79
C LEU A 150 2.52 -5.45 1.32
N VAL A 151 1.59 -4.79 0.68
CA VAL A 151 0.16 -4.82 1.04
C VAL A 151 -0.54 -6.04 0.47
N GLY A 152 -1.62 -6.48 1.11
CA GLY A 152 -2.45 -7.60 0.65
C GLY A 152 -3.12 -7.33 -0.70
N SER A 153 -3.47 -8.39 -1.41
CA SER A 153 -3.99 -8.30 -2.78
C SER A 153 -5.36 -7.64 -2.84
N VAL A 154 -6.24 -7.92 -1.90
CA VAL A 154 -7.58 -7.28 -1.84
C VAL A 154 -7.45 -5.78 -1.62
N TYR A 155 -6.51 -5.34 -0.77
CA TYR A 155 -6.21 -3.92 -0.59
C TYR A 155 -5.72 -3.26 -1.89
N LYS A 156 -4.84 -3.96 -2.65
CA LYS A 156 -4.35 -3.47 -3.95
C LYS A 156 -5.51 -3.27 -4.93
N ILE A 157 -6.43 -4.25 -5.00
CA ILE A 157 -7.59 -4.18 -5.90
C ILE A 157 -8.47 -2.98 -5.50
N LEU A 158 -8.86 -2.86 -4.24
CA LEU A 158 -9.69 -1.75 -3.76
C LEU A 158 -9.03 -0.39 -4.02
N SER A 159 -7.76 -0.23 -3.64
CA SER A 159 -7.03 1.03 -3.84
C SER A 159 -6.94 1.40 -5.32
N LYS A 160 -6.77 0.42 -6.21
CA LYS A 160 -6.68 0.67 -7.65
C LYS A 160 -8.03 1.04 -8.25
N VAL A 161 -9.13 0.42 -7.81
CA VAL A 161 -10.49 0.82 -8.22
C VAL A 161 -10.77 2.26 -7.81
N LEU A 162 -10.47 2.62 -6.55
CA LEU A 162 -10.65 3.99 -6.07
C LEU A 162 -9.75 4.99 -6.83
N ALA A 163 -8.50 4.62 -7.09
CA ALA A 163 -7.59 5.45 -7.88
C ALA A 163 -8.08 5.66 -9.32
N ASN A 164 -8.62 4.63 -9.95
CA ASN A 164 -9.19 4.75 -11.29
C ASN A 164 -10.41 5.68 -11.31
N ARG A 165 -11.27 5.61 -10.28
CA ARG A 165 -12.40 6.54 -10.14
C ARG A 165 -11.92 7.99 -9.96
N LEU A 166 -10.98 8.21 -9.04
CA LEU A 166 -10.43 9.55 -8.80
C LEU A 166 -9.77 10.13 -10.04
N ARG A 167 -9.06 9.32 -10.82
CA ARG A 167 -8.38 9.77 -12.03
C ARG A 167 -9.31 10.46 -13.02
N VAL A 168 -10.54 9.99 -13.15
CA VAL A 168 -11.54 10.56 -14.08
C VAL A 168 -11.90 12.00 -13.73
N VAL A 169 -11.89 12.35 -12.45
CA VAL A 169 -12.29 13.68 -11.97
C VAL A 169 -11.10 14.59 -11.69
N LEU A 170 -9.90 14.04 -11.49
CA LEU A 170 -8.71 14.83 -11.19
C LEU A 170 -8.29 15.72 -12.35
N ASP A 171 -8.48 15.29 -13.59
CA ASP A 171 -8.16 16.07 -14.78
C ASP A 171 -8.98 17.39 -14.87
N GLN A 172 -10.11 17.46 -14.16
CA GLN A 172 -10.95 18.65 -14.06
C GLN A 172 -10.51 19.61 -12.93
N LEU A 173 -9.76 19.08 -11.95
CA LEU A 173 -9.33 19.83 -10.75
C LEU A 173 -7.89 20.32 -10.85
N ILE A 174 -7.08 19.69 -11.70
CA ILE A 174 -5.66 20.00 -11.86
C ILE A 174 -5.52 20.73 -13.19
N PHE A 175 -5.36 22.04 -13.12
CA PHE A 175 -4.98 22.83 -14.30
C PHE A 175 -3.54 22.51 -14.68
N GLU A 176 -3.32 22.24 -15.96
CA GLU A 176 -1.97 22.30 -16.53
C GLU A 176 -1.49 23.76 -16.41
N SER A 177 -0.48 23.99 -15.57
CA SER A 177 0.18 25.27 -15.38
C SER A 177 1.24 25.48 -16.46
#